data_cf0c71e896878162646984f48426bbf8
#
_entry.id   cf0c71e896878162646984f48426bbf8
#
_cell.length_a   1.000
_cell.length_b   1.000
_cell.length_c   1.000
_cell.angle_alpha   90.00
_cell.angle_beta   90.00
_cell.angle_gamma   90.00
#
_symmetry.space_group_name_H-M   'P 1'
#
loop_
_entity.id
_entity.type
_entity.pdbx_description
1 polymer ?
#
loop_
_entity_poly.entity_id
_entity_poly.type
_entity_poly.pdbx_seq_one_letter_code
_entity_poly.pdbx_strand_id
1 'polypeptide(L)'
;NLEYEIKDEYCAFNQEDITRERFLEFAEEYYSLSFPHKRLEIQLRKDEFSQEEKKQINELLKSNAIMKKIFGKIKFDGDNKVEILECIRKNRLILIQETFRNKSDMYADFANPNLLFEEKRDCCRLWGYYIDGARKSKNLSFAFRTESFASEDCQLFDFIPFAFCGERESLFINDNYSVKQLIDTNQQLIDKLREE
;
A
#
# COMPACT_ATOMS: atom_id res chain seq x y z
N ASN A 1 -12.29 11.44 4.08
CA ASN A 1 -12.25 11.61 2.62
C ASN A 1 -11.41 12.81 2.28
N LEU A 2 -10.54 12.69 1.26
CA LEU A 2 -9.79 13.80 0.71
C LEU A 2 -10.75 14.66 -0.12
N GLU A 3 -10.84 15.96 0.16
CA GLU A 3 -11.56 16.88 -0.70
C GLU A 3 -10.69 17.22 -1.90
N TYR A 4 -11.21 17.03 -3.10
CA TYR A 4 -10.50 17.30 -4.33
C TYR A 4 -11.42 17.88 -5.41
N GLU A 5 -10.83 18.64 -6.31
CA GLU A 5 -11.50 19.20 -7.47
C GLU A 5 -10.84 18.70 -8.75
N ILE A 6 -11.62 18.09 -9.65
CA ILE A 6 -11.12 17.63 -10.95
C ILE A 6 -11.36 18.73 -11.98
N LYS A 7 -10.27 19.18 -12.61
CA LYS A 7 -10.25 20.04 -13.79
C LYS A 7 -9.84 19.22 -15.01
N ASP A 8 -9.93 19.82 -16.20
CA ASP A 8 -9.57 19.13 -17.44
C ASP A 8 -8.10 18.72 -17.47
N GLU A 9 -7.20 19.56 -16.94
CA GLU A 9 -5.75 19.37 -17.05
C GLU A 9 -5.09 18.94 -15.74
N TYR A 10 -5.79 19.07 -14.58
CA TYR A 10 -5.22 18.73 -13.28
C TYR A 10 -6.29 18.36 -12.25
N CYS A 11 -5.85 17.71 -11.21
CA CYS A 11 -6.61 17.50 -9.99
C CYS A 11 -6.02 18.37 -8.87
N ALA A 12 -6.86 19.17 -8.22
CA ALA A 12 -6.46 20.00 -7.10
C ALA A 12 -6.98 19.44 -5.77
N PHE A 13 -6.15 19.40 -4.75
CA PHE A 13 -6.53 19.01 -3.39
C PHE A 13 -5.67 19.78 -2.37
N ASN A 14 -6.14 19.83 -1.13
CA ASN A 14 -5.39 20.46 -0.07
C ASN A 14 -4.29 19.53 0.44
N GLN A 15 -3.02 19.95 0.34
CA GLN A 15 -1.88 19.16 0.78
C GLN A 15 -1.91 18.85 2.30
N GLU A 16 -2.48 19.75 3.11
CA GLU A 16 -2.62 19.56 4.56
C GLU A 16 -3.52 18.36 4.91
N ASP A 17 -4.37 17.95 3.98
CA ASP A 17 -5.23 16.79 4.14
C ASP A 17 -4.48 15.45 3.99
N ILE A 18 -3.27 15.48 3.45
CA ILE A 18 -2.44 14.28 3.29
C ILE A 18 -1.65 14.06 4.58
N THR A 19 -2.26 13.33 5.51
CA THR A 19 -1.59 12.89 6.74
C THR A 19 -1.14 11.43 6.61
N ARG A 20 -0.20 11.03 7.47
CA ARG A 20 0.25 9.63 7.56
C ARG A 20 -0.90 8.66 7.81
N GLU A 21 -1.81 9.02 8.69
CA GLU A 21 -2.96 8.19 9.02
C GLU A 21 -3.86 7.99 7.80
N ARG A 22 -4.19 9.06 7.08
CA ARG A 22 -5.00 9.00 5.85
C ARG A 22 -4.31 8.21 4.75
N PHE A 23 -3.00 8.36 4.61
CA PHE A 23 -2.22 7.57 3.66
C PHE A 23 -2.28 6.07 3.99
N LEU A 24 -2.11 5.69 5.25
CA LEU A 24 -2.20 4.30 5.68
C LEU A 24 -3.60 3.71 5.49
N GLU A 25 -4.65 4.47 5.79
CA GLU A 25 -6.03 4.07 5.56
C GLU A 25 -6.31 3.87 4.06
N PHE A 26 -5.82 4.77 3.23
CA PHE A 26 -5.92 4.64 1.77
C PHE A 26 -5.17 3.39 1.27
N ALA A 27 -3.95 3.15 1.75
CA ALA A 27 -3.18 1.97 1.38
C ALA A 27 -3.91 0.67 1.80
N GLU A 28 -4.52 0.66 2.99
CA GLU A 28 -5.32 -0.48 3.47
C GLU A 28 -6.54 -0.73 2.58
N GLU A 29 -7.25 0.31 2.17
CA GLU A 29 -8.40 0.21 1.29
C GLU A 29 -7.98 -0.30 -0.10
N TYR A 30 -6.94 0.28 -0.67
CA TYR A 30 -6.45 -0.07 -2.00
C TYR A 30 -5.98 -1.52 -2.09
N TYR A 31 -5.13 -1.96 -1.17
CA TYR A 31 -4.61 -3.32 -1.16
C TYR A 31 -5.49 -4.33 -0.42
N SER A 32 -6.48 -3.85 0.32
CA SER A 32 -7.55 -4.64 0.96
C SER A 32 -7.09 -6.01 1.49
N LEU A 33 -7.45 -7.08 0.80
CA LEU A 33 -7.17 -8.47 1.20
C LEU A 33 -5.69 -8.86 1.19
N SER A 34 -4.82 -8.03 0.66
CA SER A 34 -3.38 -8.24 0.79
C SER A 34 -2.92 -8.08 2.25
N PHE A 35 -3.70 -7.38 3.08
CA PHE A 35 -3.43 -7.26 4.50
C PHE A 35 -3.98 -8.46 5.30
N PRO A 36 -3.13 -9.19 6.06
CA PRO A 36 -3.57 -10.34 6.84
C PRO A 36 -4.65 -10.01 7.88
N HIS A 37 -4.58 -8.84 8.53
CA HIS A 37 -5.57 -8.44 9.51
C HIS A 37 -6.95 -8.19 8.88
N LYS A 38 -7.03 -7.71 7.63
CA LYS A 38 -8.31 -7.58 6.90
C LYS A 38 -8.93 -8.94 6.60
N ARG A 39 -8.12 -9.91 6.15
CA ARG A 39 -8.60 -11.29 5.97
C ARG A 39 -9.09 -11.89 7.28
N LEU A 40 -8.37 -11.61 8.37
CA LEU A 40 -8.74 -12.05 9.71
C LEU A 40 -10.07 -11.44 10.16
N GLU A 41 -10.29 -10.13 9.99
CA GLU A 41 -11.56 -9.46 10.29
C GLU A 41 -12.72 -10.10 9.52
N ILE A 42 -12.53 -10.43 8.24
CA ILE A 42 -13.56 -11.06 7.41
C ILE A 42 -13.88 -12.47 7.92
N GLN A 43 -12.88 -13.27 8.21
CA GLN A 43 -13.08 -14.62 8.73
C GLN A 43 -13.80 -14.62 10.08
N LEU A 44 -13.48 -13.66 10.95
CA LEU A 44 -14.08 -13.53 12.28
C LEU A 44 -15.53 -12.97 12.29
N ARG A 45 -16.12 -12.64 11.13
CA ARG A 45 -17.54 -12.23 11.05
C ARG A 45 -18.53 -13.35 11.32
N LYS A 46 -18.10 -14.60 11.18
CA LYS A 46 -18.92 -15.77 11.45
C LYS A 46 -19.17 -15.95 12.96
N ASP A 47 -20.23 -16.67 13.29
CA ASP A 47 -20.55 -17.01 14.69
C ASP A 47 -20.05 -18.41 15.07
N GLU A 48 -20.00 -19.31 14.10
CA GLU A 48 -19.50 -20.68 14.30
C GLU A 48 -18.28 -20.94 13.41
N PHE A 49 -17.36 -21.75 13.92
CA PHE A 49 -16.08 -22.02 13.25
C PHE A 49 -15.80 -23.53 13.25
N SER A 50 -15.57 -24.07 12.06
CA SER A 50 -15.04 -25.42 11.89
C SER A 50 -13.60 -25.52 12.37
N GLN A 51 -13.09 -26.73 12.55
CA GLN A 51 -11.70 -26.96 12.95
C GLN A 51 -10.71 -26.44 11.90
N GLU A 52 -11.06 -26.53 10.62
CA GLU A 52 -10.23 -26.02 9.54
C GLU A 52 -10.17 -24.48 9.55
N GLU A 53 -11.31 -23.81 9.77
CA GLU A 53 -11.36 -22.36 9.90
C GLU A 53 -10.58 -21.85 11.12
N LYS A 54 -10.68 -22.55 12.25
CA LYS A 54 -9.86 -22.24 13.44
C LYS A 54 -8.36 -22.36 13.13
N LYS A 55 -7.96 -23.34 12.35
CA LYS A 55 -6.57 -23.50 11.91
C LYS A 55 -6.14 -22.34 11.00
N GLN A 56 -6.93 -22.00 9.99
CA GLN A 56 -6.65 -20.89 9.07
C GLN A 56 -6.53 -19.54 9.81
N ILE A 57 -7.43 -19.28 10.79
CA ILE A 57 -7.35 -18.09 11.64
C ILE A 57 -6.04 -18.08 12.42
N ASN A 58 -5.64 -19.20 13.03
CA ASN A 58 -4.39 -19.31 13.76
C ASN A 58 -3.14 -19.14 12.86
N GLU A 59 -3.23 -19.53 11.60
CA GLU A 59 -2.18 -19.26 10.61
C GLU A 59 -2.11 -17.80 10.26
N LEU A 60 -3.25 -17.11 10.07
CA LEU A 60 -3.31 -15.66 9.82
C LEU A 60 -2.74 -14.85 10.98
N LEU A 61 -3.01 -15.22 12.23
CA LEU A 61 -2.43 -14.58 13.42
C LEU A 61 -0.89 -14.60 13.44
N LYS A 62 -0.27 -15.47 12.63
CA LYS A 62 1.18 -15.66 12.55
C LYS A 62 1.74 -15.44 11.13
N SER A 63 0.96 -14.83 10.23
CA SER A 63 1.29 -14.79 8.81
C SER A 63 2.52 -13.93 8.46
N ASN A 64 2.78 -12.86 9.22
CA ASN A 64 3.96 -12.02 9.02
C ASN A 64 4.57 -11.56 10.37
N ALA A 65 5.66 -10.82 10.31
CA ALA A 65 6.41 -10.41 11.50
C ALA A 65 5.57 -9.56 12.46
N ILE A 66 4.79 -8.59 11.95
CA ILE A 66 3.96 -7.73 12.79
C ILE A 66 2.78 -8.48 13.39
N MET A 67 2.14 -9.37 12.63
CA MET A 67 1.08 -10.23 13.15
C MET A 67 1.61 -11.11 14.29
N LYS A 68 2.77 -11.75 14.10
CA LYS A 68 3.42 -12.53 15.17
C LYS A 68 3.74 -11.69 16.40
N LYS A 69 4.21 -10.45 16.21
CA LYS A 69 4.54 -9.54 17.31
C LYS A 69 3.30 -9.18 18.14
N ILE A 70 2.18 -8.89 17.49
CA ILE A 70 0.94 -8.43 18.15
C ILE A 70 0.15 -9.62 18.68
N PHE A 71 0.00 -10.70 17.92
CA PHE A 71 -0.87 -11.83 18.24
C PHE A 71 -0.13 -13.10 18.67
N GLY A 72 1.20 -13.10 18.74
CA GLY A 72 1.99 -14.32 18.89
C GLY A 72 1.69 -15.16 20.13
N LYS A 73 1.07 -14.57 21.16
CA LYS A 73 0.62 -15.25 22.38
C LYS A 73 -0.86 -15.63 22.34
N ILE A 74 -1.62 -15.17 21.35
CA ILE A 74 -3.05 -15.43 21.20
C ILE A 74 -3.23 -16.66 20.33
N LYS A 75 -4.07 -17.58 20.80
CA LYS A 75 -4.56 -18.70 20.01
C LYS A 75 -6.07 -18.59 19.90
N PHE A 76 -6.58 -18.63 18.67
CA PHE A 76 -8.01 -18.64 18.44
C PHE A 76 -8.60 -20.01 18.78
N ASP A 77 -9.57 -20.03 19.70
CA ASP A 77 -10.28 -21.23 20.17
C ASP A 77 -11.73 -21.31 19.66
N GLY A 78 -12.28 -20.23 19.17
CA GLY A 78 -13.65 -20.07 18.69
C GLY A 78 -14.44 -19.03 19.47
N ASP A 79 -14.06 -18.74 20.73
CA ASP A 79 -14.82 -17.90 21.63
C ASP A 79 -14.19 -16.50 21.80
N ASN A 80 -12.87 -16.39 21.58
CA ASN A 80 -12.11 -15.16 21.81
C ASN A 80 -12.06 -14.21 20.59
N LYS A 81 -13.05 -14.28 19.68
CA LYS A 81 -13.10 -13.41 18.49
C LYS A 81 -13.12 -11.91 18.83
N VAL A 82 -13.82 -11.53 19.90
CA VAL A 82 -13.94 -10.13 20.34
C VAL A 82 -12.58 -9.58 20.77
N GLU A 83 -11.82 -10.34 21.53
CA GLU A 83 -10.47 -9.98 21.97
C GLU A 83 -9.55 -9.72 20.76
N ILE A 84 -9.60 -10.59 19.75
CA ILE A 84 -8.79 -10.45 18.55
C ILE A 84 -9.19 -9.20 17.75
N LEU A 85 -10.49 -8.95 17.56
CA LEU A 85 -10.99 -7.77 16.86
C LEU A 85 -10.62 -6.45 17.58
N GLU A 86 -10.69 -6.44 18.90
CA GLU A 86 -10.24 -5.29 19.70
C GLU A 86 -8.73 -5.07 19.58
N CYS A 87 -7.96 -6.15 19.58
CA CYS A 87 -6.52 -6.09 19.37
C CYS A 87 -6.17 -5.54 17.97
N ILE A 88 -6.89 -5.95 16.90
CA ILE A 88 -6.75 -5.38 15.56
C ILE A 88 -7.04 -3.88 15.61
N ARG A 89 -8.19 -3.48 16.15
CA ARG A 89 -8.60 -2.07 16.19
C ARG A 89 -7.56 -1.20 16.90
N LYS A 90 -7.06 -1.67 18.06
CA LYS A 90 -6.06 -0.95 18.84
C LYS A 90 -4.72 -0.79 18.13
N ASN A 91 -4.34 -1.76 17.29
CA ASN A 91 -3.04 -1.81 16.63
C ASN A 91 -3.14 -1.55 15.11
N ARG A 92 -4.29 -1.06 14.61
CA ARG A 92 -4.59 -1.00 13.17
C ARG A 92 -3.51 -0.29 12.37
N LEU A 93 -3.16 0.94 12.73
CA LEU A 93 -2.19 1.74 11.96
C LEU A 93 -0.81 1.07 11.89
N ILE A 94 -0.35 0.45 12.97
CA ILE A 94 0.94 -0.25 12.94
C ILE A 94 0.87 -1.56 12.16
N LEU A 95 -0.27 -2.25 12.17
CA LEU A 95 -0.51 -3.44 11.33
C LEU A 95 -0.43 -3.08 9.84
N ILE A 96 -1.07 -1.99 9.44
CA ILE A 96 -1.03 -1.49 8.08
C ILE A 96 0.40 -1.08 7.73
N GLN A 97 0.99 -0.19 8.49
CA GLN A 97 2.32 0.37 8.22
C GLN A 97 3.38 -0.73 8.05
N GLU A 98 3.50 -1.63 9.00
CA GLU A 98 4.55 -2.65 8.98
C GLU A 98 4.28 -3.74 7.95
N THR A 99 3.03 -4.03 7.63
CA THR A 99 2.71 -4.95 6.52
C THR A 99 3.02 -4.28 5.19
N PHE A 100 2.54 -3.08 4.96
CA PHE A 100 2.78 -2.32 3.74
C PHE A 100 4.28 -2.12 3.49
N ARG A 101 5.02 -1.74 4.51
CA ARG A 101 6.47 -1.50 4.45
C ARG A 101 7.28 -2.74 4.09
N ASN A 102 6.85 -3.93 4.49
CA ASN A 102 7.65 -5.15 4.38
C ASN A 102 7.17 -6.10 3.28
N LYS A 103 6.17 -5.71 2.49
CA LYS A 103 5.64 -6.53 1.42
C LYS A 103 6.14 -6.06 0.06
N SER A 104 6.84 -6.94 -0.68
CA SER A 104 7.50 -6.63 -1.94
C SER A 104 6.55 -6.16 -3.04
N ASP A 105 5.34 -6.71 -3.04
CA ASP A 105 4.27 -6.35 -3.98
C ASP A 105 3.53 -5.04 -3.64
N MET A 106 3.89 -4.38 -2.56
CA MET A 106 3.33 -3.09 -2.17
C MET A 106 4.40 -2.00 -2.20
N TYR A 107 5.24 -2.01 -1.18
CA TYR A 107 6.15 -0.91 -0.90
C TYR A 107 7.62 -1.22 -1.19
N ALA A 108 8.05 -2.48 -0.99
CA ALA A 108 9.48 -2.81 -1.04
C ALA A 108 10.09 -2.63 -2.44
N ASP A 109 9.29 -2.63 -3.50
CA ASP A 109 9.72 -2.40 -4.88
C ASP A 109 9.84 -0.90 -5.21
N PHE A 110 9.36 -0.03 -4.35
CA PHE A 110 9.32 1.42 -4.54
C PHE A 110 10.19 2.15 -3.51
N ALA A 111 10.49 3.41 -3.78
CA ALA A 111 11.21 4.24 -2.82
C ALA A 111 10.39 4.46 -1.54
N ASN A 112 11.10 4.60 -0.42
CA ASN A 112 10.46 4.76 0.89
C ASN A 112 9.55 5.98 0.97
N PRO A 113 8.25 5.85 1.30
CA PRO A 113 7.36 6.99 1.45
C PRO A 113 7.76 7.92 2.60
N ASN A 114 7.65 9.23 2.37
CA ASN A 114 7.88 10.24 3.41
C ASN A 114 6.84 10.18 4.52
N LEU A 115 5.60 9.81 4.16
CA LEU A 115 4.52 9.69 5.14
C LEU A 115 4.73 8.55 6.14
N LEU A 116 5.61 7.59 5.84
CA LEU A 116 5.99 6.52 6.77
C LEU A 116 7.24 6.85 7.59
N PHE A 117 8.08 7.76 7.08
CA PHE A 117 9.33 8.17 7.70
C PHE A 117 9.33 9.70 7.80
N GLU A 118 9.50 10.21 8.97
CA GLU A 118 9.55 11.65 9.24
C GLU A 118 10.89 12.29 8.83
N GLU A 119 11.84 11.48 8.37
CA GLU A 119 13.17 11.94 7.99
C GLU A 119 13.15 12.63 6.63
N LYS A 120 13.68 13.86 6.61
CA LYS A 120 13.90 14.58 5.37
C LYS A 120 14.97 13.88 4.54
N ARG A 121 14.70 13.65 3.25
CA ARG A 121 15.64 13.01 2.34
C ARG A 121 16.27 14.04 1.41
N ASP A 122 17.57 13.84 1.16
CA ASP A 122 18.35 14.69 0.26
C ASP A 122 18.28 14.25 -1.22
N CYS A 123 17.47 13.22 -1.53
CA CYS A 123 17.37 12.69 -2.88
C CYS A 123 15.91 12.61 -3.37
N CYS A 124 15.73 12.81 -4.67
CA CYS A 124 14.45 12.61 -5.32
C CYS A 124 14.05 11.13 -5.27
N ARG A 125 12.91 10.80 -4.67
CA ARG A 125 12.39 9.43 -4.60
C ARG A 125 12.04 8.84 -5.95
N LEU A 126 11.77 9.66 -6.96
CA LEU A 126 11.54 9.22 -8.33
C LEU A 126 12.72 8.43 -8.90
N TRP A 127 13.92 8.64 -8.37
CA TRP A 127 15.09 7.89 -8.80
C TRP A 127 14.93 6.37 -8.64
N GLY A 128 14.31 5.93 -7.57
CA GLY A 128 14.02 4.52 -7.34
C GLY A 128 13.01 3.92 -8.32
N TYR A 129 12.19 4.74 -8.98
CA TYR A 129 11.14 4.30 -9.90
C TYR A 129 11.59 4.25 -11.36
N TYR A 130 12.37 5.21 -11.79
CA TYR A 130 12.68 5.39 -13.21
C TYR A 130 14.11 5.06 -13.59
N ILE A 131 14.99 5.04 -12.60
CA ILE A 131 16.40 4.84 -12.82
C ILE A 131 16.78 3.65 -11.96
N ASP A 132 16.94 2.50 -12.61
CA ASP A 132 17.53 1.35 -11.95
C ASP A 132 18.95 1.78 -11.54
N GLY A 133 19.06 2.18 -10.29
CA GLY A 133 20.32 2.66 -9.77
C GLY A 133 21.39 1.63 -10.06
N ALA A 134 22.63 2.07 -10.26
CA ALA A 134 23.83 1.31 -10.62
C ALA A 134 24.04 -0.02 -9.85
N ARG A 135 23.13 -0.36 -8.98
CA ARG A 135 23.03 -1.59 -8.21
C ARG A 135 23.01 -2.86 -9.06
N LYS A 136 22.48 -2.80 -10.25
CA LYS A 136 22.33 -3.95 -11.15
C LYS A 136 23.10 -3.80 -12.45
N SER A 137 24.10 -2.98 -12.51
CA SER A 137 25.18 -2.80 -13.50
C SER A 137 25.08 -3.51 -14.87
N LYS A 138 23.95 -4.13 -15.16
CA LYS A 138 23.70 -4.87 -16.40
C LYS A 138 22.87 -4.09 -17.41
N ASN A 139 22.24 -3.01 -16.99
CA ASN A 139 21.52 -2.15 -17.87
C ASN A 139 22.36 -0.93 -18.20
N LEU A 140 22.19 -0.40 -19.38
CA LEU A 140 22.64 0.91 -19.78
C LEU A 140 21.97 2.01 -18.94
N SER A 141 21.84 1.75 -17.64
CA SER A 141 21.36 2.75 -16.70
C SER A 141 22.39 3.86 -16.74
N PHE A 142 21.95 4.98 -17.22
CA PHE A 142 22.71 6.20 -17.08
C PHE A 142 23.13 6.32 -15.62
N ALA A 143 24.43 6.40 -15.35
CA ALA A 143 24.95 6.66 -14.03
C ALA A 143 24.63 8.10 -13.64
N PHE A 144 23.40 8.35 -13.32
CA PHE A 144 23.00 9.62 -12.75
C PHE A 144 23.60 9.68 -11.34
N ARG A 145 24.44 10.67 -11.12
CA ARG A 145 24.90 10.96 -9.77
C ARG A 145 23.72 11.44 -8.96
N THR A 146 23.62 11.03 -7.72
CA THR A 146 22.58 11.46 -6.76
C THR A 146 22.43 12.97 -6.73
N GLU A 147 23.54 13.69 -6.86
CA GLU A 147 23.64 15.16 -6.93
C GLU A 147 22.94 15.78 -8.16
N SER A 148 22.76 14.99 -9.23
CA SER A 148 22.08 15.45 -10.45
C SER A 148 20.54 15.43 -10.35
N PHE A 149 20.01 14.87 -9.28
CA PHE A 149 18.59 14.73 -9.00
C PHE A 149 18.17 15.44 -7.72
N ALA A 150 18.84 16.54 -7.39
CA ALA A 150 18.46 17.42 -6.32
C ALA A 150 17.14 18.15 -6.65
N SER A 151 16.06 17.40 -6.71
CA SER A 151 14.72 17.95 -6.62
C SER A 151 14.21 17.75 -5.20
N GLU A 152 13.47 18.73 -4.72
CA GLU A 152 12.80 18.60 -3.42
C GLU A 152 11.92 17.36 -3.42
N ASP A 153 11.99 16.58 -2.36
CA ASP A 153 11.12 15.45 -2.15
C ASP A 153 9.68 15.95 -1.93
N CYS A 154 8.72 15.28 -2.53
CA CYS A 154 7.31 15.66 -2.47
C CYS A 154 6.50 14.50 -1.90
N GLN A 155 5.63 14.80 -0.94
CA GLN A 155 4.71 13.81 -0.35
C GLN A 155 3.81 13.13 -1.40
N LEU A 156 3.52 13.80 -2.51
CA LEU A 156 2.74 13.24 -3.62
C LEU A 156 3.40 12.02 -4.25
N PHE A 157 4.72 11.91 -4.16
CA PHE A 157 5.44 10.73 -4.67
C PHE A 157 5.11 9.45 -3.89
N ASP A 158 4.55 9.55 -2.68
CA ASP A 158 4.07 8.40 -1.93
C ASP A 158 2.91 7.69 -2.60
N PHE A 159 2.19 8.37 -3.49
CA PHE A 159 1.07 7.82 -4.23
C PHE A 159 1.45 7.19 -5.57
N ILE A 160 2.70 7.31 -6.02
CA ILE A 160 3.15 6.73 -7.29
C ILE A 160 2.87 5.21 -7.37
N PRO A 161 3.11 4.39 -6.32
CA PRO A 161 2.82 2.96 -6.38
C PRO A 161 1.38 2.62 -6.73
N PHE A 162 0.44 3.49 -6.38
CA PHE A 162 -0.98 3.29 -6.63
C PHE A 162 -1.42 3.69 -8.05
N ALA A 163 -0.53 4.32 -8.82
CA ALA A 163 -0.78 4.64 -10.22
C ALA A 163 -0.56 3.43 -11.16
N PHE A 164 0.03 2.35 -10.65
CA PHE A 164 0.30 1.14 -11.42
C PHE A 164 -0.69 0.05 -11.09
N CYS A 165 -1.18 -0.65 -12.10
CA CYS A 165 -2.09 -1.78 -11.96
C CYS A 165 -1.41 -3.07 -12.46
N GLY A 166 -1.87 -4.22 -11.97
CA GLY A 166 -1.40 -5.53 -12.38
C GLY A 166 -0.75 -6.33 -11.22
N GLU A 167 -0.77 -7.65 -11.34
CA GLU A 167 -0.22 -8.55 -10.31
C GLU A 167 1.23 -8.96 -10.60
N ARG A 168 1.57 -9.18 -11.88
CA ARG A 168 2.88 -9.66 -12.31
C ARG A 168 3.67 -8.62 -13.06
N GLU A 169 2.98 -7.80 -13.83
CA GLU A 169 3.54 -6.72 -14.61
C GLU A 169 2.84 -5.43 -14.21
N SER A 170 3.60 -4.38 -13.95
CA SER A 170 3.03 -3.08 -13.63
C SER A 170 2.58 -2.39 -14.90
N LEU A 171 1.29 -2.10 -14.98
CA LEU A 171 0.70 -1.38 -16.11
C LEU A 171 0.46 0.07 -15.69
N PHE A 172 0.80 0.98 -16.56
CA PHE A 172 0.56 2.41 -16.42
C PHE A 172 -0.14 2.93 -17.66
N ILE A 173 -1.27 3.60 -17.45
CA ILE A 173 -1.98 4.25 -18.54
C ILE A 173 -1.67 5.74 -18.48
N ASN A 174 -1.21 6.28 -19.58
CA ASN A 174 -1.08 7.71 -19.80
C ASN A 174 -2.01 8.12 -20.93
N ASP A 175 -3.13 8.72 -20.56
CA ASP A 175 -4.06 9.33 -21.50
C ASP A 175 -3.82 10.85 -21.49
N ASN A 176 -3.31 11.38 -22.59
CA ASN A 176 -2.92 12.80 -22.69
C ASN A 176 -4.07 13.74 -23.02
N TYR A 177 -5.32 13.28 -23.02
CA TYR A 177 -6.46 14.12 -23.40
C TYR A 177 -6.96 14.98 -22.25
N SER A 178 -7.38 14.34 -21.14
CA SER A 178 -7.82 15.05 -19.94
C SER A 178 -7.73 14.16 -18.71
N VAL A 179 -7.69 14.78 -17.52
CA VAL A 179 -7.69 14.05 -16.25
C VAL A 179 -8.93 13.16 -16.10
N LYS A 180 -10.10 13.65 -16.56
CA LYS A 180 -11.35 12.88 -16.53
C LYS A 180 -11.26 11.61 -17.39
N GLN A 181 -10.78 11.74 -18.63
CA GLN A 181 -10.58 10.58 -19.52
C GLN A 181 -9.55 9.59 -18.95
N LEU A 182 -8.46 10.10 -18.37
CA LEU A 182 -7.47 9.26 -17.71
C LEU A 182 -8.10 8.44 -16.57
N ILE A 183 -8.93 9.05 -15.72
CA ILE A 183 -9.65 8.37 -14.65
C ILE A 183 -10.58 7.29 -15.21
N ASP A 184 -11.38 7.63 -16.23
CA ASP A 184 -12.34 6.72 -16.85
C ASP A 184 -11.62 5.53 -17.50
N THR A 185 -10.52 5.78 -18.22
CA THR A 185 -9.71 4.73 -18.86
C THR A 185 -9.04 3.82 -17.83
N ASN A 186 -8.50 4.40 -16.77
CA ASN A 186 -7.88 3.63 -15.70
C ASN A 186 -8.91 2.75 -14.97
N GLN A 187 -10.11 3.27 -14.71
CA GLN A 187 -11.18 2.48 -14.11
C GLN A 187 -11.59 1.31 -14.99
N GLN A 188 -11.75 1.53 -16.30
CA GLN A 188 -12.07 0.46 -17.25
C GLN A 188 -11.00 -0.63 -17.28
N LEU A 189 -9.71 -0.26 -17.17
CA LEU A 189 -8.63 -1.25 -17.09
C LEU A 189 -8.74 -2.07 -15.81
N ILE A 190 -8.92 -1.41 -14.67
CA ILE A 190 -9.05 -2.09 -13.37
C ILE A 190 -10.22 -3.07 -13.38
N ASP A 191 -11.35 -2.66 -13.93
CA ASP A 191 -12.54 -3.50 -14.01
C ASP A 191 -12.29 -4.74 -14.89
N LYS A 192 -11.64 -4.59 -16.04
CA LYS A 192 -11.25 -5.71 -16.90
C LYS A 192 -10.27 -6.67 -16.25
N LEU A 193 -9.28 -6.15 -15.51
CA LEU A 193 -8.31 -7.00 -14.80
C LEU A 193 -8.94 -7.78 -13.64
N ARG A 194 -10.12 -7.36 -13.16
CA ARG A 194 -10.86 -8.09 -12.11
C ARG A 194 -11.78 -9.17 -12.67
N GLU A 195 -12.12 -9.10 -13.96
CA GLU A 195 -12.98 -10.08 -14.64
C GLU A 195 -12.20 -11.33 -15.11
N GLU A 196 -10.87 -11.25 -15.18
CA GLU A 196 -9.95 -12.36 -15.50
C GLU A 196 -9.49 -13.11 -14.22
#